data_c5505908689bfdf1bbac33bf85e2bc94
#
_entry.id   c5505908689bfdf1bbac33bf85e2bc94
#
_cell.length_a   1.000
_cell.length_b   1.000
_cell.length_c   1.000
_cell.angle_alpha   90.00
_cell.angle_beta   90.00
_cell.angle_gamma   90.00
#
_symmetry.space_group_name_H-M   'P 1'
#
loop_
_entity.id
_entity.type
_entity.pdbx_description
1 polymer ?
#
loop_
_entity_poly.entity_id
_entity_poly.type
_entity_poly.pdbx_seq_one_letter_code
_entity_poly.pdbx_strand_id
1 'polypeptide(L)'
;SALAAALSLHASTRERLPGADEWMRRVSPFLGADARVLDLACGLNPILLGSMGVTNALGMDIHLGCVRLVNETARARGWHTRARACDLLSEIPAEEADAALLMKLLPVLEAQKTGRAAELLASLRAPRLVVTFPTRTLGGRGVGMEKHYTDWFERILPDTLTIR
;
A
#
# COMPACT_ATOMS: atom_id res chain seq x y z
N SER A 1 19.66 12.35 -5.02
CA SER A 1 19.75 11.54 -6.27
C SER A 1 18.57 11.86 -7.18
N ALA A 2 18.69 11.62 -8.47
CA ALA A 2 17.60 11.80 -9.45
C ALA A 2 16.34 11.00 -9.08
N LEU A 3 16.52 9.79 -8.51
CA LEU A 3 15.44 8.95 -8.01
C LEU A 3 14.66 9.62 -6.87
N ALA A 4 15.35 10.19 -5.89
CA ALA A 4 14.70 10.89 -4.77
C ALA A 4 13.91 12.11 -5.28
N ALA A 5 14.43 12.84 -6.26
CA ALA A 5 13.71 13.94 -6.89
C ALA A 5 12.45 13.47 -7.63
N ALA A 6 12.53 12.38 -8.38
CA ALA A 6 11.37 11.80 -9.06
C ALA A 6 10.30 11.32 -8.08
N LEU A 7 10.69 10.64 -7.01
CA LEU A 7 9.77 10.18 -5.95
C LEU A 7 9.09 11.34 -5.22
N SER A 8 9.79 12.47 -5.05
CA SER A 8 9.24 13.65 -4.38
C SER A 8 8.15 14.37 -5.18
N LEU A 9 8.03 14.10 -6.48
CA LEU A 9 6.99 14.69 -7.33
C LEU A 9 5.60 14.03 -7.10
N HIS A 10 5.56 12.80 -6.60
CA HIS A 10 4.30 12.12 -6.30
C HIS A 10 3.90 12.37 -4.84
N ALA A 11 2.73 13.00 -4.62
CA ALA A 11 2.32 13.51 -3.31
C ALA A 11 2.35 12.43 -2.21
N SER A 12 1.72 11.26 -2.44
CA SER A 12 1.66 10.19 -1.44
C SER A 12 3.02 9.53 -1.17
N THR A 13 3.91 9.51 -2.15
CA THR A 13 5.28 9.01 -1.97
C THR A 13 6.13 10.04 -1.24
N ARG A 14 5.98 11.32 -1.58
CA ARG A 14 6.66 12.44 -0.90
C ARG A 14 6.36 12.48 0.60
N GLU A 15 5.13 12.23 1.00
CA GLU A 15 4.74 12.17 2.41
C GLU A 15 5.48 11.07 3.18
N ARG A 16 5.84 9.98 2.50
CA ARG A 16 6.50 8.81 3.11
C ARG A 16 8.02 8.91 3.16
N LEU A 17 8.64 9.71 2.30
CA LEU A 17 10.10 9.81 2.21
C LEU A 17 10.78 10.15 3.55
N PRO A 18 10.30 11.14 4.36
CA PRO A 18 10.95 11.49 5.62
C PRO A 18 10.91 10.40 6.69
N GLY A 19 9.92 9.50 6.62
CA GLY A 19 9.74 8.41 7.58
C GLY A 19 10.01 7.02 6.99
N ALA A 20 10.60 6.94 5.79
CA ALA A 20 10.74 5.69 5.07
C ALA A 20 11.56 4.63 5.83
N ASP A 21 12.68 5.01 6.46
CA ASP A 21 13.50 4.10 7.23
C ASP A 21 12.78 3.57 8.48
N GLU A 22 12.05 4.44 9.18
CA GLU A 22 11.25 4.05 10.33
C GLU A 22 10.09 3.14 9.92
N TRP A 23 9.40 3.49 8.86
CA TRP A 23 8.34 2.68 8.31
C TRP A 23 8.85 1.29 7.93
N MET A 24 9.99 1.22 7.22
CA MET A 24 10.59 -0.05 6.82
C MET A 24 11.02 -0.88 8.04
N ARG A 25 11.62 -0.28 9.06
CA ARG A 25 11.97 -1.00 10.30
C ARG A 25 10.75 -1.62 10.99
N ARG A 26 9.61 -0.97 10.94
CA ARG A 26 8.34 -1.49 11.49
C ARG A 26 7.73 -2.60 10.64
N VAL A 27 7.84 -2.50 9.33
CA VAL A 27 7.16 -3.39 8.39
C VAL A 27 8.02 -4.59 7.98
N SER A 28 9.33 -4.43 7.90
CA SER A 28 10.25 -5.49 7.45
C SER A 28 10.14 -6.81 8.23
N PRO A 29 9.86 -6.85 9.54
CA PRO A 29 9.66 -8.10 10.24
C PRO A 29 8.45 -8.91 9.75
N PHE A 30 7.49 -8.24 9.09
CA PHE A 30 6.29 -8.85 8.51
C PHE A 30 6.47 -9.21 7.03
N LEU A 31 7.52 -8.67 6.39
CA LEU A 31 7.92 -9.02 5.03
C LEU A 31 9.01 -10.08 5.13
N GLY A 32 8.94 -11.23 4.70
CA GLY A 32 10.06 -12.18 4.66
C GLY A 32 11.16 -11.69 3.69
N ALA A 33 12.37 -12.22 3.82
CA ALA A 33 13.36 -12.09 2.77
C ALA A 33 12.79 -12.67 1.47
N ASP A 34 12.99 -11.99 0.36
CA ASP A 34 12.44 -12.36 -0.97
C ASP A 34 10.91 -12.43 -1.05
N ALA A 35 10.20 -11.84 -0.07
CA ALA A 35 8.74 -11.84 -0.04
C ALA A 35 8.17 -11.19 -1.30
N ARG A 36 7.14 -11.83 -1.86
CA ARG A 36 6.27 -11.20 -2.84
C ARG A 36 5.31 -10.25 -2.10
N VAL A 37 5.39 -8.98 -2.42
CA VAL A 37 4.59 -7.93 -1.78
C VAL A 37 3.58 -7.38 -2.79
N LEU A 38 2.30 -7.46 -2.43
CA LEU A 38 1.21 -6.81 -3.17
C LEU A 38 1.02 -5.40 -2.61
N ASP A 39 1.14 -4.38 -3.43
CA ASP A 39 1.01 -2.98 -3.03
C ASP A 39 -0.20 -2.35 -3.72
N LEU A 40 -1.27 -2.14 -2.98
CA LEU A 40 -2.57 -1.71 -3.49
C LEU A 40 -2.70 -0.18 -3.45
N ALA A 41 -3.18 0.40 -4.56
CA ALA A 41 -3.18 1.85 -4.80
C ALA A 41 -1.77 2.42 -4.57
N CYS A 42 -0.83 1.81 -5.26
CA CYS A 42 0.59 1.88 -4.90
C CYS A 42 1.25 3.22 -5.24
N GLY A 43 0.74 3.99 -6.21
CA GLY A 43 1.46 5.14 -6.75
C GLY A 43 2.88 4.76 -7.18
N LEU A 44 3.87 5.43 -6.62
CA LEU A 44 5.29 5.14 -6.84
C LEU A 44 5.95 4.36 -5.67
N ASN A 45 5.16 3.87 -4.71
CA ASN A 45 5.69 3.17 -3.56
C ASN A 45 6.53 1.92 -3.90
N PRO A 46 6.23 1.12 -4.95
CA PRO A 46 7.09 0.01 -5.34
C PRO A 46 8.53 0.42 -5.70
N ILE A 47 8.74 1.65 -6.17
CA ILE A 47 10.09 2.19 -6.41
C ILE A 47 10.80 2.46 -5.08
N LEU A 48 10.08 3.04 -4.10
CA LEU A 48 10.61 3.26 -2.76
C LEU A 48 10.96 1.93 -2.09
N LEU A 49 10.06 0.95 -2.13
CA LEU A 49 10.30 -0.41 -1.63
C LEU A 49 11.55 -1.04 -2.26
N GLY A 50 11.69 -0.97 -3.57
CA GLY A 50 12.85 -1.48 -4.29
C GLY A 50 14.16 -0.82 -3.87
N SER A 51 14.16 0.52 -3.65
CA SER A 51 15.33 1.24 -3.16
C SER A 51 15.73 0.86 -1.73
N MET A 52 14.82 0.24 -0.98
CA MET A 52 15.01 -0.25 0.38
C MET A 52 15.22 -1.77 0.44
N GLY A 53 15.40 -2.44 -0.71
CA GLY A 53 15.70 -3.85 -0.80
C GLY A 53 14.51 -4.79 -1.03
N VAL A 54 13.28 -4.27 -1.07
CA VAL A 54 12.09 -5.06 -1.41
C VAL A 54 11.88 -5.00 -2.93
N THR A 55 12.47 -5.97 -3.64
CA THR A 55 12.59 -5.95 -5.11
C THR A 55 11.62 -6.89 -5.83
N ASN A 56 10.65 -7.47 -5.12
CA ASN A 56 9.62 -8.36 -5.68
C ASN A 56 8.22 -7.88 -5.28
N ALA A 57 7.90 -6.63 -5.65
CA ALA A 57 6.59 -6.05 -5.43
C ALA A 57 5.71 -6.14 -6.69
N LEU A 58 4.42 -6.38 -6.49
CA LEU A 58 3.38 -6.19 -7.49
C LEU A 58 2.53 -4.98 -7.08
N GLY A 59 2.76 -3.86 -7.75
CA GLY A 59 2.00 -2.64 -7.57
C GLY A 59 0.71 -2.64 -8.39
N MET A 60 -0.36 -2.10 -7.82
CA MET A 60 -1.64 -1.90 -8.50
C MET A 60 -2.10 -0.47 -8.32
N ASP A 61 -2.43 0.20 -9.41
CA ASP A 61 -2.91 1.57 -9.38
C ASP A 61 -3.79 1.88 -10.60
N ILE A 62 -4.70 2.83 -10.48
CA ILE A 62 -5.48 3.37 -11.60
C ILE A 62 -4.67 4.36 -12.42
N HIS A 63 -3.60 4.93 -11.88
CA HIS A 63 -2.80 5.94 -12.52
C HIS A 63 -1.74 5.30 -13.44
N LEU A 64 -2.04 5.27 -14.75
CA LEU A 64 -1.18 4.60 -15.75
C LEU A 64 0.24 5.17 -15.82
N GLY A 65 0.43 6.45 -15.53
CA GLY A 65 1.76 7.06 -15.45
C GLY A 65 2.62 6.47 -14.32
N CYS A 66 2.01 6.20 -13.16
CA CYS A 66 2.70 5.52 -12.05
C CYS A 66 3.04 4.08 -12.42
N VAL A 67 2.09 3.35 -13.00
CA VAL A 67 2.29 1.95 -13.46
C VAL A 67 3.47 1.88 -14.43
N ARG A 68 3.51 2.77 -15.43
CA ARG A 68 4.60 2.82 -16.40
C ARG A 68 5.94 3.12 -15.73
N LEU A 69 6.01 4.14 -14.90
CA LEU A 69 7.26 4.54 -14.24
C LEU A 69 7.81 3.46 -13.30
N VAL A 70 6.94 2.76 -12.57
CA VAL A 70 7.33 1.61 -11.74
C VAL A 70 7.97 0.53 -12.62
N ASN A 71 7.32 0.15 -13.73
CA ASN A 71 7.82 -0.90 -14.62
C ASN A 71 9.15 -0.51 -15.30
N GLU A 72 9.28 0.73 -15.76
CA GLU A 72 10.51 1.23 -16.35
C GLU A 72 11.67 1.23 -15.35
N THR A 73 11.42 1.71 -14.14
CA THR A 73 12.43 1.74 -13.07
C THR A 73 12.84 0.35 -12.65
N ALA A 74 11.89 -0.56 -12.45
CA ALA A 74 12.16 -1.94 -12.06
C ALA A 74 13.01 -2.65 -13.12
N ARG A 75 12.68 -2.47 -14.40
CA ARG A 75 13.47 -3.05 -15.50
C ARG A 75 14.89 -2.49 -15.53
N ALA A 76 15.06 -1.18 -15.38
CA ALA A 76 16.37 -0.54 -15.38
C ALA A 76 17.24 -0.96 -14.19
N ARG A 77 16.62 -1.36 -13.07
CA ARG A 77 17.29 -1.80 -11.85
C ARG A 77 17.45 -3.32 -11.76
N GLY A 78 16.90 -4.09 -12.68
CA GLY A 78 16.92 -5.55 -12.65
C GLY A 78 16.07 -6.15 -11.51
N TRP A 79 15.02 -5.44 -11.05
CA TRP A 79 14.11 -5.92 -10.02
C TRP A 79 13.03 -6.83 -10.62
N HIS A 80 12.52 -7.75 -9.80
CA HIS A 80 11.33 -8.54 -10.14
C HIS A 80 10.01 -7.76 -9.94
N THR A 81 10.10 -6.58 -9.39
CA THR A 81 8.98 -5.65 -9.21
C THR A 81 8.32 -5.32 -10.54
N ARG A 82 7.00 -5.27 -10.53
CA ARG A 82 6.16 -4.82 -11.64
C ARG A 82 4.92 -4.12 -11.12
N ALA A 83 4.22 -3.42 -12.00
CA ALA A 83 2.93 -2.83 -11.70
C ALA A 83 1.94 -3.07 -12.84
N ARG A 84 0.65 -3.11 -12.50
CA ARG A 84 -0.45 -3.15 -13.46
C ARG A 84 -1.55 -2.17 -13.11
N ALA A 85 -2.35 -1.81 -14.10
CA ALA A 85 -3.57 -1.05 -13.86
C ALA A 85 -4.59 -1.92 -13.09
N CYS A 86 -5.23 -1.32 -12.10
CA CYS A 86 -6.29 -1.95 -11.32
C CYS A 86 -7.17 -0.90 -10.67
N ASP A 87 -8.47 -0.98 -10.92
CA ASP A 87 -9.47 -0.21 -10.20
C ASP A 87 -10.05 -1.06 -9.06
N LEU A 88 -9.62 -0.80 -7.84
CA LEU A 88 -10.04 -1.54 -6.65
C LEU A 88 -11.52 -1.34 -6.27
N LEU A 89 -12.23 -0.43 -6.91
CA LEU A 89 -13.69 -0.31 -6.75
C LEU A 89 -14.45 -1.36 -7.57
N SER A 90 -13.88 -1.84 -8.66
CA SER A 90 -14.51 -2.80 -9.57
C SER A 90 -13.81 -4.16 -9.60
N GLU A 91 -12.54 -4.23 -9.27
CA GLU A 91 -11.74 -5.46 -9.28
C GLU A 91 -11.16 -5.76 -7.89
N ILE A 92 -11.19 -7.02 -7.46
CA ILE A 92 -10.40 -7.52 -6.33
C ILE A 92 -9.23 -8.34 -6.90
N PRO A 93 -7.98 -7.99 -6.54
CA PRO A 93 -6.83 -8.75 -7.00
C PRO A 93 -6.90 -10.22 -6.60
N ALA A 94 -6.67 -11.10 -7.56
CA ALA A 94 -6.63 -12.54 -7.35
C ALA A 94 -5.20 -13.08 -7.14
N GLU A 95 -4.21 -12.21 -7.26
CA GLU A 95 -2.80 -12.55 -7.13
C GLU A 95 -2.45 -12.94 -5.70
N GLU A 96 -1.68 -14.00 -5.57
CA GLU A 96 -1.14 -14.46 -4.28
C GLU A 96 0.14 -13.70 -3.94
N ALA A 97 0.27 -13.32 -2.67
CA ALA A 97 1.45 -12.65 -2.14
C ALA A 97 1.73 -13.11 -0.70
N ASP A 98 2.95 -12.90 -0.22
CA ASP A 98 3.33 -13.18 1.16
C ASP A 98 2.85 -12.09 2.11
N ALA A 99 2.72 -10.87 1.58
CA ALA A 99 2.18 -9.72 2.29
C ALA A 99 1.46 -8.77 1.33
N ALA A 100 0.48 -8.04 1.82
CA ALA A 100 -0.17 -6.96 1.08
C ALA A 100 -0.12 -5.65 1.87
N LEU A 101 0.12 -4.54 1.17
CA LEU A 101 0.16 -3.20 1.70
C LEU A 101 -1.11 -2.43 1.30
N LEU A 102 -1.82 -1.92 2.28
CA LEU A 102 -3.03 -1.12 2.14
C LEU A 102 -2.80 0.23 2.82
N MET A 103 -2.01 1.08 2.16
CA MET A 103 -1.53 2.34 2.73
C MET A 103 -2.58 3.44 2.58
N LYS A 104 -3.26 3.82 3.68
CA LYS A 104 -4.33 4.83 3.71
C LYS A 104 -5.48 4.55 2.72
N LEU A 105 -5.69 3.29 2.35
CA LEU A 105 -6.57 2.88 1.25
C LEU A 105 -8.02 2.62 1.69
N LEU A 106 -8.20 1.89 2.79
CA LEU A 106 -9.51 1.37 3.17
C LEU A 106 -10.57 2.46 3.36
N PRO A 107 -10.29 3.60 4.04
CA PRO A 107 -11.28 4.67 4.17
C PRO A 107 -11.68 5.29 2.82
N VAL A 108 -10.77 5.37 1.88
CA VAL A 108 -11.02 5.92 0.54
C VAL A 108 -11.96 5.01 -0.25
N LEU A 109 -11.76 3.70 -0.19
CA LEU A 109 -12.63 2.72 -0.85
C LEU A 109 -14.02 2.72 -0.22
N GLU A 110 -14.10 2.70 1.12
CA GLU A 110 -15.36 2.70 1.84
C GLU A 110 -16.21 3.95 1.58
N ALA A 111 -15.55 5.11 1.48
CA ALA A 111 -16.23 6.37 1.14
C ALA A 111 -16.84 6.37 -0.27
N GLN A 112 -16.25 5.64 -1.20
CA GLN A 112 -16.73 5.56 -2.59
C GLN A 112 -17.70 4.40 -2.80
N LYS A 113 -17.56 3.31 -2.06
CA LYS A 113 -18.43 2.13 -2.16
C LYS A 113 -18.54 1.46 -0.80
N THR A 114 -19.66 1.63 -0.16
CA THR A 114 -19.97 1.02 1.15
C THR A 114 -19.77 -0.50 1.12
N GLY A 115 -19.06 -1.04 2.10
CA GLY A 115 -18.73 -2.47 2.21
C GLY A 115 -17.51 -2.90 1.41
N ARG A 116 -16.92 -2.02 0.60
CA ARG A 116 -15.79 -2.40 -0.25
C ARG A 116 -14.52 -2.72 0.53
N ALA A 117 -14.27 -2.00 1.63
CA ALA A 117 -13.12 -2.27 2.49
C ALA A 117 -13.19 -3.68 3.10
N ALA A 118 -14.34 -4.08 3.63
CA ALA A 118 -14.54 -5.42 4.19
C ALA A 118 -14.41 -6.51 3.12
N GLU A 119 -15.00 -6.30 1.94
CA GLU A 119 -14.90 -7.22 0.81
C GLU A 119 -13.45 -7.43 0.35
N LEU A 120 -12.67 -6.36 0.26
CA LEU A 120 -11.26 -6.42 -0.09
C LEU A 120 -10.47 -7.22 0.96
N LEU A 121 -10.62 -6.91 2.24
CA LEU A 121 -9.94 -7.62 3.33
C LEU A 121 -10.24 -9.13 3.34
N ALA A 122 -11.49 -9.51 3.08
CA ALA A 122 -11.91 -10.90 3.07
C ALA A 122 -11.40 -11.69 1.85
N SER A 123 -11.05 -11.00 0.76
CA SER A 123 -10.77 -11.63 -0.54
C SER A 123 -9.29 -11.63 -0.91
N LEU A 124 -8.44 -10.85 -0.24
CA LEU A 124 -7.01 -10.81 -0.52
C LEU A 124 -6.32 -12.13 -0.20
N ARG A 125 -5.47 -12.58 -1.11
CA ARG A 125 -4.69 -13.82 -0.99
C ARG A 125 -3.29 -13.55 -0.46
N ALA A 126 -3.23 -12.96 0.74
CA ALA A 126 -1.99 -12.71 1.45
C ALA A 126 -2.18 -12.99 2.95
N PRO A 127 -1.30 -13.78 3.59
CA PRO A 127 -1.45 -14.12 5.00
C PRO A 127 -1.11 -12.96 5.94
N ARG A 128 -0.48 -11.90 5.42
CA ARG A 128 -0.08 -10.73 6.19
C ARG A 128 -0.56 -9.47 5.47
N LEU A 129 -1.27 -8.63 6.20
CA LEU A 129 -1.73 -7.34 5.69
C LEU A 129 -1.12 -6.21 6.53
N VAL A 130 -0.53 -5.24 5.87
CA VAL A 130 -0.09 -4.00 6.52
C VAL A 130 -1.08 -2.92 6.14
N VAL A 131 -1.85 -2.47 7.11
CA VAL A 131 -2.90 -1.46 6.92
C VAL A 131 -2.49 -0.19 7.65
N THR A 132 -2.57 0.94 6.98
CA THR A 132 -2.36 2.24 7.60
C THR A 132 -3.57 3.14 7.40
N PHE A 133 -3.73 4.09 8.31
CA PHE A 133 -4.81 5.07 8.30
C PHE A 133 -4.25 6.49 8.30
N PRO A 134 -4.98 7.47 7.74
CA PRO A 134 -4.62 8.87 7.90
C PRO A 134 -4.65 9.29 9.37
N THR A 135 -3.62 9.96 9.84
CA THR A 135 -3.55 10.48 11.21
C THR A 135 -4.10 11.91 11.32
N ARG A 136 -4.25 12.60 10.18
CA ARG A 136 -4.75 13.97 10.08
C ARG A 136 -5.72 14.10 8.93
N THR A 137 -6.76 14.91 9.10
CA THR A 137 -7.59 15.38 7.97
C THR A 137 -6.82 16.44 7.18
N LEU A 138 -7.22 16.68 5.92
CA LEU A 138 -6.70 17.79 5.11
C LEU A 138 -6.87 19.16 5.80
N GLY A 139 -7.76 19.29 6.80
CA GLY A 139 -7.98 20.46 7.63
C GLY A 139 -7.22 20.48 8.97
N GLY A 140 -6.31 19.54 9.22
CA GLY A 140 -5.43 19.54 10.40
C GLY A 140 -6.08 19.11 11.73
N ARG A 141 -7.33 18.62 11.73
CA ARG A 141 -8.03 18.11 12.94
C ARG A 141 -7.74 16.63 13.10
N GLY A 142 -6.86 16.27 14.04
CA GLY A 142 -6.46 14.87 14.33
C GLY A 142 -7.12 14.24 15.56
N VAL A 143 -7.90 15.02 16.33
CA VAL A 143 -8.47 14.54 17.58
C VAL A 143 -9.62 13.56 17.31
N GLY A 144 -9.49 12.32 17.83
CA GLY A 144 -10.51 11.28 17.70
C GLY A 144 -10.43 10.42 16.43
N MET A 145 -9.60 10.76 15.43
CA MET A 145 -9.49 9.96 14.19
C MET A 145 -8.90 8.57 14.43
N GLU A 146 -7.87 8.47 15.27
CA GLU A 146 -7.23 7.19 15.57
C GLU A 146 -8.24 6.20 16.17
N LYS A 147 -8.98 6.64 17.19
CA LYS A 147 -10.02 5.81 17.79
C LYS A 147 -11.12 5.46 16.80
N HIS A 148 -11.56 6.42 15.99
CA HIS A 148 -12.60 6.21 14.98
C HIS A 148 -12.18 5.13 13.97
N TYR A 149 -10.97 5.20 13.44
CA TYR A 149 -10.47 4.19 12.50
C TYR A 149 -10.23 2.83 13.15
N THR A 150 -9.73 2.80 14.38
CA THR A 150 -9.55 1.55 15.13
C THR A 150 -10.89 0.85 15.33
N ASP A 151 -11.88 1.56 15.88
CA ASP A 151 -13.23 1.01 16.12
C ASP A 151 -13.91 0.55 14.83
N TRP A 152 -13.75 1.30 13.75
CA TRP A 152 -14.28 0.92 12.45
C TRP A 152 -13.58 -0.29 11.87
N PHE A 153 -12.26 -0.31 11.89
CA PHE A 153 -11.45 -1.40 11.34
C PHE A 153 -11.73 -2.72 12.05
N GLU A 154 -11.83 -2.71 13.37
CA GLU A 154 -12.19 -3.89 14.16
C GLU A 154 -13.57 -4.45 13.78
N ARG A 155 -14.53 -3.58 13.44
CA ARG A 155 -15.87 -4.02 13.01
C ARG A 155 -15.88 -4.66 11.62
N ILE A 156 -14.99 -4.27 10.72
CA ILE A 156 -14.95 -4.80 9.34
C ILE A 156 -13.92 -5.92 9.16
N LEU A 157 -13.10 -6.19 10.18
CA LEU A 157 -12.06 -7.20 10.12
C LEU A 157 -12.72 -8.60 9.98
N PRO A 158 -12.35 -9.39 8.95
CA PRO A 158 -12.82 -10.77 8.85
C PRO A 158 -12.32 -11.63 10.03
N ASP A 159 -13.13 -12.59 10.47
CA ASP A 159 -12.79 -13.53 11.56
C ASP A 159 -11.51 -14.35 11.29
N THR A 160 -11.13 -14.45 10.03
CA THR A 160 -9.89 -15.12 9.57
C THR A 160 -8.62 -14.33 9.81
N LEU A 161 -8.75 -13.04 10.15
CA LEU A 161 -7.63 -12.12 10.38
C LEU A 161 -7.58 -11.69 11.85
N THR A 162 -6.37 -11.49 12.34
CA THR A 162 -6.11 -10.96 13.69
C THR A 162 -5.18 -9.75 13.64
N ILE A 163 -5.40 -8.79 14.50
CA ILE A 163 -4.53 -7.60 14.65
C ILE A 163 -3.32 -8.00 15.52
N ARG A 164 -2.14 -7.56 15.10
CA ARG A 164 -0.90 -7.72 15.85
C ARG A 164 -0.19 -6.37 16.01
#